data_a7bc170a5f6fb9853080224aa05af557
#
_entry.id   a7bc170a5f6fb9853080224aa05af557
#
_cell.length_a   1.000
_cell.length_b   1.000
_cell.length_c   1.000
_cell.angle_alpha   90.00
_cell.angle_beta   90.00
_cell.angle_gamma   90.00
#
_symmetry.space_group_name_H-M   'P 1'
#
loop_
_entity.id
_entity.type
_entity.pdbx_description
1 polymer ?
#
loop_
_entity_poly.entity_id
_entity_poly.type
_entity_poly.pdbx_seq_one_letter_code
_entity_poly.pdbx_strand_id
1 'polypeptide(L)'
;TVTVDTTKLPNGVTYDPTTKTISGTPDVTDWGTTEESRKFEIPVVVTNPDGSKVTKIVEITVQRDTDGDGTPDVTDTDDDGDGYPDTEEAARGTDPKDSTSKPTTSITPISDQTVVEGNPISEITVTVDNPNTTVTVSNLPNGVTYNPATKKITGTPAITNWTPTEETREITVTVTATDTAGNPTTSTFKITVQRDTDHDGDPDITDTDDDGDGYTDA
;
A
#
# COMPACT_ATOMS: atom_id res chain seq x y z
N THR A 1 11.20 56.64 -12.50
CA THR A 1 10.63 55.52 -13.28
C THR A 1 11.06 54.24 -12.64
N VAL A 2 10.14 53.24 -12.58
CA VAL A 2 10.44 51.87 -12.10
C VAL A 2 10.40 50.95 -13.31
N THR A 3 11.44 50.13 -13.47
CA THR A 3 11.52 49.06 -14.47
C THR A 3 11.87 47.74 -13.82
N VAL A 4 11.28 46.69 -14.30
CA VAL A 4 11.52 45.31 -13.83
C VAL A 4 12.06 44.48 -14.99
N ASP A 5 13.09 43.70 -14.73
CA ASP A 5 13.55 42.71 -15.77
C ASP A 5 12.57 41.56 -15.83
N THR A 6 11.60 41.68 -16.74
CA THR A 6 10.54 40.67 -16.90
C THR A 6 11.03 39.35 -17.47
N THR A 7 12.26 39.28 -18.01
CA THR A 7 12.86 38.04 -18.50
C THR A 7 13.31 37.10 -17.36
N LYS A 8 13.37 37.65 -16.15
CA LYS A 8 13.73 36.94 -14.92
C LYS A 8 12.52 36.50 -14.07
N LEU A 9 11.32 36.89 -14.48
CA LEU A 9 10.10 36.43 -13.82
C LEU A 9 9.85 34.94 -14.15
N PRO A 10 9.35 34.17 -13.21
CA PRO A 10 8.86 32.82 -13.52
C PRO A 10 7.69 32.88 -14.49
N ASN A 11 7.47 31.81 -15.25
CA ASN A 11 6.29 31.70 -16.10
C ASN A 11 5.02 31.90 -15.26
N GLY A 12 3.99 32.50 -15.85
CA GLY A 12 2.73 32.83 -15.18
C GLY A 12 2.76 34.06 -14.27
N VAL A 13 3.95 34.66 -14.05
CA VAL A 13 4.11 35.91 -13.28
C VAL A 13 4.39 37.08 -14.22
N THR A 14 3.73 38.21 -14.01
CA THR A 14 3.81 39.41 -14.84
C THR A 14 4.08 40.66 -13.98
N TYR A 15 4.59 41.71 -14.63
CA TYR A 15 4.74 43.04 -14.05
C TYR A 15 3.80 44.03 -14.73
N ASP A 16 2.98 44.73 -13.96
CA ASP A 16 2.17 45.87 -14.41
C ASP A 16 2.90 47.20 -14.15
N PRO A 17 3.37 47.91 -15.19
CA PRO A 17 4.08 49.19 -14.98
C PRO A 17 3.16 50.34 -14.52
N THR A 18 1.84 50.23 -14.71
CA THR A 18 0.87 51.24 -14.25
C THR A 18 0.67 51.20 -12.77
N THR A 19 0.41 50.01 -12.22
CA THR A 19 0.24 49.79 -10.79
C THR A 19 1.56 49.52 -10.07
N LYS A 20 2.65 49.24 -10.82
CA LYS A 20 3.98 48.85 -10.32
C LYS A 20 3.94 47.58 -9.48
N THR A 21 3.11 46.66 -9.82
CA THR A 21 2.93 45.38 -9.12
C THR A 21 3.46 44.20 -9.94
N ILE A 22 4.09 43.26 -9.25
CA ILE A 22 4.38 41.91 -9.76
C ILE A 22 3.30 40.98 -9.24
N SER A 23 2.62 40.25 -10.10
CA SER A 23 1.51 39.36 -9.74
C SER A 23 1.38 38.18 -10.70
N GLY A 24 0.69 37.16 -10.30
CA GLY A 24 0.44 35.96 -11.08
C GLY A 24 0.66 34.69 -10.27
N THR A 25 0.43 33.55 -10.92
CA THR A 25 0.70 32.23 -10.36
C THR A 25 1.93 31.67 -11.08
N PRO A 26 3.05 31.44 -10.37
CA PRO A 26 4.24 30.87 -11.00
C PRO A 26 3.98 29.45 -11.48
N ASP A 27 4.45 29.13 -12.68
CA ASP A 27 4.38 27.81 -13.30
C ASP A 27 5.80 27.35 -13.67
N VAL A 28 6.29 26.31 -13.00
CA VAL A 28 7.60 25.70 -13.22
C VAL A 28 7.36 24.27 -13.67
N THR A 29 7.61 23.99 -14.96
CA THR A 29 7.32 22.67 -15.57
C THR A 29 8.55 21.79 -15.77
N ASP A 30 9.75 22.33 -15.54
CA ASP A 30 11.04 21.69 -15.78
C ASP A 30 11.84 21.46 -14.49
N TRP A 31 11.17 20.94 -13.46
CA TRP A 31 11.81 20.61 -12.21
C TRP A 31 12.93 19.57 -12.41
N GLY A 32 14.07 19.82 -11.75
CA GLY A 32 15.09 18.77 -11.60
C GLY A 32 14.56 17.65 -10.69
N THR A 33 15.07 16.44 -10.84
CA THR A 33 14.60 15.25 -10.09
C THR A 33 14.69 15.41 -8.57
N THR A 34 15.63 16.20 -8.07
CA THR A 34 15.85 16.47 -6.63
C THR A 34 15.56 17.92 -6.26
N GLU A 35 14.95 18.67 -7.15
CA GLU A 35 14.71 20.11 -6.93
C GLU A 35 13.36 20.31 -6.24
N GLU A 36 13.39 20.77 -4.99
CA GLU A 36 12.21 21.05 -4.17
C GLU A 36 11.75 22.51 -4.24
N SER A 37 12.66 23.41 -4.64
CA SER A 37 12.35 24.83 -4.79
C SER A 37 13.28 25.50 -5.77
N ARG A 38 12.77 26.53 -6.46
CA ARG A 38 13.54 27.36 -7.40
C ARG A 38 13.45 28.81 -7.04
N LYS A 39 14.61 29.48 -6.95
CA LYS A 39 14.72 30.93 -6.73
C LYS A 39 14.81 31.68 -8.05
N PHE A 40 14.04 32.73 -8.15
CA PHE A 40 14.07 33.70 -9.22
C PHE A 40 14.53 35.04 -8.66
N GLU A 41 15.65 35.57 -9.12
CA GLU A 41 16.19 36.88 -8.74
C GLU A 41 15.81 37.93 -9.80
N ILE A 42 14.92 38.84 -9.46
CA ILE A 42 14.33 39.80 -10.35
C ILE A 42 14.93 41.19 -10.08
N PRO A 43 15.76 41.74 -10.99
CA PRO A 43 16.27 43.09 -10.88
C PRO A 43 15.15 44.11 -11.07
N VAL A 44 14.97 44.98 -10.07
CA VAL A 44 14.07 46.14 -10.10
C VAL A 44 14.92 47.40 -10.08
N VAL A 45 14.83 48.22 -11.13
CA VAL A 45 15.60 49.42 -11.29
C VAL A 45 14.71 50.66 -11.11
N VAL A 46 15.04 51.49 -10.18
CA VAL A 46 14.43 52.83 -9.99
C VAL A 46 15.34 53.89 -10.59
N THR A 47 14.83 54.63 -11.56
CA THR A 47 15.53 55.76 -12.16
C THR A 47 14.94 57.04 -11.61
N ASN A 48 15.78 57.86 -10.94
CA ASN A 48 15.42 59.14 -10.38
C ASN A 48 15.29 60.23 -11.48
N PRO A 49 14.69 61.39 -11.18
CA PRO A 49 14.58 62.50 -12.12
C PRO A 49 15.92 63.05 -12.63
N ASP A 50 16.99 62.93 -11.83
CA ASP A 50 18.36 63.33 -12.16
C ASP A 50 19.11 62.32 -13.04
N GLY A 51 18.44 61.21 -13.40
CA GLY A 51 19.00 60.11 -14.17
C GLY A 51 19.79 59.07 -13.37
N SER A 52 19.98 59.26 -12.08
CA SER A 52 20.61 58.25 -11.23
C SER A 52 19.74 57.00 -11.09
N LYS A 53 20.38 55.83 -10.95
CA LYS A 53 19.70 54.51 -10.89
C LYS A 53 20.03 53.79 -9.58
N VAL A 54 19.03 53.20 -9.00
CA VAL A 54 19.15 52.25 -7.89
C VAL A 54 18.55 50.94 -8.30
N THR A 55 19.32 49.85 -8.16
CA THR A 55 18.86 48.48 -8.43
C THR A 55 18.64 47.74 -7.11
N LYS A 56 17.50 47.10 -6.98
CA LYS A 56 17.23 46.10 -5.94
C LYS A 56 16.87 44.78 -6.58
N ILE A 57 17.28 43.71 -5.95
CA ILE A 57 16.85 42.34 -6.33
C ILE A 57 15.62 42.01 -5.48
N VAL A 58 14.56 41.56 -6.15
CA VAL A 58 13.40 40.94 -5.53
C VAL A 58 13.55 39.41 -5.75
N GLU A 59 13.50 38.65 -4.69
CA GLU A 59 13.54 37.20 -4.75
C GLU A 59 12.09 36.63 -4.75
N ILE A 60 11.79 35.74 -5.67
CA ILE A 60 10.60 34.87 -5.66
C ILE A 60 11.12 33.45 -5.52
N THR A 61 10.73 32.74 -4.48
CA THR A 61 10.99 31.31 -4.33
C THR A 61 9.71 30.57 -4.65
N VAL A 62 9.76 29.70 -5.64
CA VAL A 62 8.67 28.77 -5.98
C VAL A 62 9.02 27.42 -5.38
N GLN A 63 8.14 26.87 -4.58
CA GLN A 63 8.25 25.50 -4.06
C GLN A 63 7.52 24.55 -5.01
N ARG A 64 8.08 23.38 -5.15
CA ARG A 64 7.43 22.31 -5.92
C ARG A 64 6.24 21.76 -5.12
N ASP A 65 5.18 21.42 -5.82
CA ASP A 65 3.94 20.82 -5.34
C ASP A 65 3.52 19.87 -6.46
N THR A 66 3.87 18.58 -6.28
CA THR A 66 3.84 17.60 -7.37
C THR A 66 2.42 17.16 -7.69
N ASP A 67 1.58 16.96 -6.68
CA ASP A 67 0.19 16.53 -6.84
C ASP A 67 -0.80 17.71 -6.96
N GLY A 68 -0.37 18.92 -6.60
CA GLY A 68 -1.17 20.14 -6.71
C GLY A 68 -2.20 20.32 -5.59
N ASP A 69 -2.02 19.68 -4.44
CA ASP A 69 -2.95 19.75 -3.31
C ASP A 69 -2.79 21.04 -2.48
N GLY A 70 -1.68 21.78 -2.68
CA GLY A 70 -1.33 23.03 -2.03
C GLY A 70 -0.33 22.85 -0.87
N THR A 71 0.12 21.64 -0.62
CA THR A 71 1.22 21.31 0.30
C THR A 71 2.51 21.17 -0.52
N PRO A 72 3.58 21.95 -0.24
CA PRO A 72 4.83 21.79 -0.98
C PRO A 72 5.51 20.44 -0.66
N ASP A 73 6.13 19.80 -1.67
CA ASP A 73 6.85 18.53 -1.55
C ASP A 73 7.80 18.47 -0.34
N VAL A 74 8.44 19.59 0.03
CA VAL A 74 9.36 19.66 1.19
C VAL A 74 8.69 19.39 2.53
N THR A 75 7.37 19.49 2.61
CA THR A 75 6.57 19.28 3.82
C THR A 75 5.45 18.28 3.64
N ASP A 76 5.23 17.83 2.41
CA ASP A 76 4.31 16.77 2.12
C ASP A 76 4.87 15.42 2.57
N THR A 77 4.05 14.47 2.76
CA THR A 77 4.40 13.09 3.14
C THR A 77 3.99 12.08 2.07
N ASP A 78 3.33 12.56 1.00
CA ASP A 78 2.83 11.80 -0.15
C ASP A 78 2.85 12.74 -1.36
N ASP A 79 4.08 13.04 -1.85
CA ASP A 79 4.38 14.11 -2.83
C ASP A 79 3.55 14.03 -4.13
N ASP A 80 3.14 12.84 -4.55
CA ASP A 80 2.38 12.64 -5.80
C ASP A 80 0.90 12.27 -5.58
N GLY A 81 0.46 12.18 -4.31
CA GLY A 81 -0.92 11.98 -3.92
C GLY A 81 -1.50 10.62 -4.29
N ASP A 82 -0.66 9.58 -4.44
CA ASP A 82 -1.09 8.26 -4.91
C ASP A 82 -1.55 7.32 -3.76
N GLY A 83 -1.39 7.78 -2.51
CA GLY A 83 -1.81 7.11 -1.28
C GLY A 83 -0.69 6.30 -0.61
N TYR A 84 0.53 6.30 -1.15
CA TYR A 84 1.71 5.74 -0.50
C TYR A 84 2.60 6.86 0.03
N PRO A 85 3.00 6.82 1.32
CA PRO A 85 3.93 7.83 1.84
C PRO A 85 5.31 7.75 1.17
N ASP A 86 5.96 8.90 0.93
CA ASP A 86 7.32 9.00 0.34
C ASP A 86 8.33 8.08 1.01
N THR A 87 8.23 7.97 2.35
CA THR A 87 9.12 7.09 3.14
C THR A 87 8.94 5.61 2.82
N GLU A 88 7.71 5.19 2.50
CA GLU A 88 7.44 3.82 2.07
C GLU A 88 7.95 3.59 0.66
N GLU A 89 7.70 4.53 -0.24
CA GLU A 89 8.14 4.46 -1.62
C GLU A 89 9.67 4.41 -1.72
N ALA A 90 10.37 5.32 -1.04
CA ALA A 90 11.82 5.33 -0.96
C ALA A 90 12.38 4.01 -0.41
N ALA A 91 11.73 3.42 0.61
CA ALA A 91 12.13 2.14 1.18
C ALA A 91 11.91 0.95 0.23
N ARG A 92 10.95 1.06 -0.70
CA ARG A 92 10.58 0.02 -1.66
C ARG A 92 11.16 0.26 -3.06
N GLY A 93 11.84 1.39 -3.27
CA GLY A 93 12.53 1.75 -4.51
C GLY A 93 11.58 2.24 -5.61
N THR A 94 10.44 2.78 -5.24
CA THR A 94 9.54 3.54 -6.11
C THR A 94 9.83 5.03 -6.02
N ASP A 95 9.27 5.83 -6.92
CA ASP A 95 9.52 7.27 -7.03
C ASP A 95 8.38 8.06 -6.36
N PRO A 96 8.64 8.77 -5.24
CA PRO A 96 7.62 9.54 -4.51
C PRO A 96 6.99 10.70 -5.30
N LYS A 97 7.47 10.96 -6.50
CA LYS A 97 6.99 12.06 -7.35
C LYS A 97 6.35 11.57 -8.65
N ASP A 98 6.12 10.26 -8.77
CA ASP A 98 5.49 9.64 -9.94
C ASP A 98 4.35 8.71 -9.49
N SER A 99 3.13 9.20 -9.48
CA SER A 99 1.91 8.48 -9.06
C SER A 99 1.62 7.17 -9.82
N THR A 100 2.43 6.85 -10.82
CA THR A 100 2.39 5.56 -11.52
C THR A 100 3.41 4.55 -10.98
N SER A 101 4.38 5.00 -10.19
CA SER A 101 5.48 4.23 -9.61
C SER A 101 5.13 3.73 -8.21
N LYS A 102 4.20 2.78 -8.11
CA LYS A 102 3.62 2.33 -6.83
C LYS A 102 4.33 1.12 -6.22
N PRO A 103 4.49 1.09 -4.88
CA PRO A 103 4.92 -0.10 -4.18
C PRO A 103 4.00 -1.29 -4.43
N THR A 104 4.57 -2.46 -4.68
CA THR A 104 3.79 -3.69 -4.86
C THR A 104 3.74 -4.50 -3.57
N THR A 105 2.64 -5.21 -3.33
CA THR A 105 2.48 -6.14 -2.20
C THR A 105 2.31 -7.56 -2.72
N SER A 106 3.05 -8.51 -2.16
CA SER A 106 2.90 -9.94 -2.46
C SER A 106 2.77 -10.79 -1.19
N ILE A 107 2.00 -11.87 -1.29
CA ILE A 107 1.83 -12.87 -0.23
C ILE A 107 2.60 -14.11 -0.68
N THR A 108 3.49 -14.61 0.19
CA THR A 108 4.17 -15.89 -0.09
C THR A 108 3.14 -17.01 -0.22
N PRO A 109 3.20 -17.80 -1.29
CA PRO A 109 2.25 -18.90 -1.48
C PRO A 109 2.23 -19.86 -0.29
N ILE A 110 1.02 -20.22 0.15
CA ILE A 110 0.78 -21.17 1.24
C ILE A 110 0.37 -22.50 0.62
N SER A 111 1.01 -23.57 1.06
CA SER A 111 0.66 -24.93 0.60
C SER A 111 -0.66 -25.40 1.19
N ASP A 112 -1.42 -26.15 0.41
CA ASP A 112 -2.61 -26.86 0.88
C ASP A 112 -2.25 -27.85 1.98
N GLN A 113 -3.21 -28.10 2.88
CA GLN A 113 -3.08 -29.08 3.96
C GLN A 113 -4.24 -30.08 3.95
N THR A 114 -3.93 -31.31 4.30
CA THR A 114 -4.93 -32.35 4.60
C THR A 114 -4.74 -32.77 6.05
N VAL A 115 -5.83 -32.86 6.79
CA VAL A 115 -5.84 -33.22 8.21
C VAL A 115 -7.03 -34.12 8.51
N VAL A 116 -6.80 -35.11 9.37
CA VAL A 116 -7.88 -35.96 9.92
C VAL A 116 -8.65 -35.18 10.98
N GLU A 117 -9.95 -35.32 11.04
CA GLU A 117 -10.82 -34.67 12.04
C GLU A 117 -10.30 -34.92 13.46
N GLY A 118 -10.41 -33.94 14.33
CA GLY A 118 -9.86 -34.03 15.68
C GLY A 118 -8.36 -33.72 15.82
N ASN A 119 -7.60 -33.74 14.72
CA ASN A 119 -6.18 -33.41 14.72
C ASN A 119 -5.91 -31.94 14.37
N PRO A 120 -4.86 -31.30 14.94
CA PRO A 120 -4.52 -29.94 14.60
C PRO A 120 -3.88 -29.86 13.21
N ILE A 121 -4.15 -28.75 12.48
CA ILE A 121 -3.39 -28.42 11.27
C ILE A 121 -1.92 -28.16 11.62
N SER A 122 -1.03 -28.38 10.66
CA SER A 122 0.34 -27.85 10.78
C SER A 122 0.32 -26.33 10.84
N GLU A 123 1.10 -25.73 11.75
CA GLU A 123 1.16 -24.28 11.89
C GLU A 123 1.54 -23.61 10.58
N ILE A 124 0.75 -22.65 10.14
CA ILE A 124 1.01 -21.84 8.94
C ILE A 124 1.44 -20.45 9.39
N THR A 125 2.58 -19.96 8.85
CA THR A 125 2.99 -18.57 8.99
C THR A 125 2.65 -17.81 7.70
N VAL A 126 1.83 -16.77 7.81
CA VAL A 126 1.52 -15.87 6.69
C VAL A 126 2.66 -14.87 6.54
N THR A 127 3.34 -14.91 5.39
CA THR A 127 4.44 -14.00 5.07
C THR A 127 4.05 -13.07 3.93
N VAL A 128 4.24 -11.75 4.16
CA VAL A 128 3.99 -10.68 3.20
C VAL A 128 5.28 -9.86 3.06
N ASP A 129 5.62 -9.47 1.85
CA ASP A 129 6.85 -8.72 1.56
C ASP A 129 6.78 -7.25 2.02
N ASN A 130 5.58 -6.67 2.09
CA ASN A 130 5.36 -5.32 2.59
C ASN A 130 5.01 -5.35 4.09
N PRO A 131 5.90 -4.85 4.99
CA PRO A 131 5.67 -4.85 6.43
C PRO A 131 4.52 -3.92 6.88
N ASN A 132 4.17 -2.92 6.06
CA ASN A 132 3.14 -1.91 6.37
C ASN A 132 1.72 -2.37 6.01
N THR A 133 1.55 -3.65 5.62
CA THR A 133 0.23 -4.19 5.28
C THR A 133 -0.56 -4.68 6.48
N THR A 134 -1.87 -4.51 6.41
CA THR A 134 -2.81 -5.20 7.30
C THR A 134 -3.20 -6.54 6.68
N VAL A 135 -2.97 -7.63 7.44
CA VAL A 135 -3.31 -8.99 6.98
C VAL A 135 -4.57 -9.48 7.67
N THR A 136 -5.51 -9.96 6.87
CA THR A 136 -6.73 -10.64 7.33
C THR A 136 -6.84 -12.02 6.70
N VAL A 137 -7.48 -12.94 7.40
CA VAL A 137 -7.73 -14.29 6.91
C VAL A 137 -9.21 -14.59 7.08
N SER A 138 -9.83 -15.09 6.03
CA SER A 138 -11.26 -15.41 6.00
C SER A 138 -11.51 -16.84 5.56
N ASN A 139 -12.71 -17.32 5.87
CA ASN A 139 -13.18 -18.67 5.53
C ASN A 139 -12.35 -19.80 6.18
N LEU A 140 -11.84 -19.55 7.40
CA LEU A 140 -11.22 -20.61 8.19
C LEU A 140 -12.30 -21.60 8.68
N PRO A 141 -12.00 -22.92 8.73
CA PRO A 141 -12.90 -23.89 9.34
C PRO A 141 -13.07 -23.60 10.83
N ASN A 142 -14.21 -24.01 11.41
CA ASN A 142 -14.41 -23.90 12.85
C ASN A 142 -13.25 -24.57 13.62
N GLY A 143 -12.82 -23.95 14.71
CA GLY A 143 -11.67 -24.42 15.50
C GLY A 143 -10.30 -24.01 14.98
N VAL A 144 -10.21 -23.45 13.78
CA VAL A 144 -8.98 -22.85 13.24
C VAL A 144 -9.05 -21.32 13.32
N THR A 145 -7.96 -20.70 13.77
CA THR A 145 -7.90 -19.25 13.98
C THR A 145 -6.62 -18.64 13.40
N TYR A 146 -6.72 -17.37 13.02
CA TYR A 146 -5.58 -16.54 12.64
C TYR A 146 -5.23 -15.56 13.76
N ASN A 147 -3.96 -15.51 14.14
CA ASN A 147 -3.45 -14.53 15.11
C ASN A 147 -2.69 -13.42 14.34
N PRO A 148 -3.22 -12.18 14.28
CA PRO A 148 -2.59 -11.10 13.53
C PRO A 148 -1.27 -10.62 14.14
N ALA A 149 -1.06 -10.77 15.46
CA ALA A 149 0.18 -10.36 16.11
C ALA A 149 1.36 -11.27 15.77
N THR A 150 1.10 -12.58 15.61
CA THR A 150 2.13 -13.57 15.25
C THR A 150 2.10 -13.92 13.75
N LYS A 151 1.06 -13.48 13.03
CA LYS A 151 0.77 -13.83 11.63
C LYS A 151 0.66 -15.36 11.42
N LYS A 152 0.14 -16.08 12.43
CA LYS A 152 0.02 -17.54 12.41
C LYS A 152 -1.42 -17.99 12.31
N ILE A 153 -1.64 -19.06 11.54
CA ILE A 153 -2.90 -19.81 11.48
C ILE A 153 -2.66 -21.14 12.18
N THR A 154 -3.50 -21.45 13.17
CA THR A 154 -3.39 -22.66 13.99
C THR A 154 -4.78 -23.11 14.45
N GLY A 155 -4.89 -24.35 14.84
CA GLY A 155 -6.11 -24.91 15.44
C GLY A 155 -6.42 -26.30 14.95
N THR A 156 -7.53 -26.83 15.46
CA THR A 156 -8.07 -28.14 15.08
C THR A 156 -9.40 -27.90 14.38
N PRO A 157 -9.52 -28.22 13.09
CA PRO A 157 -10.78 -28.02 12.37
C PRO A 157 -11.86 -28.95 12.92
N ALA A 158 -13.07 -28.41 13.11
CA ALA A 158 -14.25 -29.14 13.55
C ALA A 158 -15.38 -28.99 12.51
N ILE A 159 -15.81 -30.08 11.94
CA ILE A 159 -16.92 -30.15 10.99
C ILE A 159 -18.12 -30.77 11.71
N THR A 160 -19.18 -30.00 11.88
CA THR A 160 -20.36 -30.46 12.67
C THR A 160 -21.54 -30.91 11.83
N ASN A 161 -21.43 -30.84 10.51
CA ASN A 161 -22.55 -31.09 9.60
C ASN A 161 -22.12 -31.93 8.39
N TRP A 162 -21.44 -33.05 8.66
CA TRP A 162 -21.14 -34.04 7.63
C TRP A 162 -22.41 -34.55 6.97
N THR A 163 -22.40 -34.71 5.66
CA THR A 163 -23.45 -35.48 4.99
C THR A 163 -23.13 -36.98 5.07
N PRO A 164 -24.13 -37.88 4.95
CA PRO A 164 -23.91 -39.33 5.15
C PRO A 164 -22.86 -39.96 4.24
N THR A 165 -22.58 -39.38 3.09
CA THR A 165 -21.64 -39.90 2.08
C THR A 165 -20.40 -39.00 1.93
N GLU A 166 -20.20 -38.05 2.84
CA GLU A 166 -19.08 -37.11 2.77
C GLU A 166 -17.97 -37.59 3.69
N GLU A 167 -16.86 -38.01 3.11
CA GLU A 167 -15.68 -38.50 3.84
C GLU A 167 -14.61 -37.39 3.93
N THR A 168 -14.67 -36.40 3.05
CA THR A 168 -13.71 -35.29 3.03
C THR A 168 -14.41 -33.97 2.75
N ARG A 169 -13.95 -32.89 3.37
CA ARG A 169 -14.41 -31.52 3.07
C ARG A 169 -13.25 -30.60 2.78
N GLU A 170 -13.27 -30.02 1.58
CA GLU A 170 -12.31 -29.02 1.15
C GLU A 170 -12.81 -27.61 1.48
N ILE A 171 -12.01 -26.82 2.20
CA ILE A 171 -12.31 -25.45 2.59
C ILE A 171 -11.23 -24.55 1.97
N THR A 172 -11.65 -23.65 1.09
CA THR A 172 -10.74 -22.64 0.52
C THR A 172 -10.63 -21.46 1.47
N VAL A 173 -9.44 -21.27 2.03
CA VAL A 173 -9.09 -20.16 2.90
C VAL A 173 -8.53 -19.02 2.06
N THR A 174 -8.95 -17.79 2.36
CA THR A 174 -8.46 -16.58 1.68
C THR A 174 -7.64 -15.73 2.64
N VAL A 175 -6.42 -15.42 2.25
CA VAL A 175 -5.55 -14.44 2.91
C VAL A 175 -5.62 -13.15 2.10
N THR A 176 -5.85 -12.03 2.78
CA THR A 176 -5.87 -10.69 2.17
C THR A 176 -4.85 -9.82 2.87
N ALA A 177 -3.91 -9.25 2.13
CA ALA A 177 -3.00 -8.21 2.58
C ALA A 177 -3.44 -6.88 1.98
N THR A 178 -3.76 -5.90 2.83
CA THR A 178 -4.15 -4.55 2.39
C THR A 178 -3.02 -3.59 2.70
N ASP A 179 -2.54 -2.89 1.69
CA ASP A 179 -1.45 -1.91 1.81
C ASP A 179 -1.91 -0.57 2.42
N THR A 180 -0.99 0.38 2.55
CA THR A 180 -1.27 1.71 3.13
C THR A 180 -2.23 2.54 2.30
N ALA A 181 -2.22 2.37 0.98
CA ALA A 181 -3.15 3.02 0.05
C ALA A 181 -4.54 2.34 0.00
N GLY A 182 -4.73 1.25 0.76
CA GLY A 182 -5.99 0.53 0.82
C GLY A 182 -6.20 -0.51 -0.30
N ASN A 183 -5.17 -0.83 -1.08
CA ASN A 183 -5.28 -1.83 -2.16
C ASN A 183 -5.11 -3.24 -1.60
N PRO A 184 -6.05 -4.17 -1.85
CA PRO A 184 -5.95 -5.55 -1.39
C PRO A 184 -5.18 -6.43 -2.38
N THR A 185 -4.27 -7.23 -1.84
CA THR A 185 -3.68 -8.39 -2.53
C THR A 185 -4.19 -9.67 -1.86
N THR A 186 -4.60 -10.68 -2.63
CA THR A 186 -5.18 -11.91 -2.11
C THR A 186 -4.39 -13.13 -2.54
N SER A 187 -4.34 -14.13 -1.65
CA SER A 187 -3.84 -15.49 -1.92
C SER A 187 -4.79 -16.50 -1.29
N THR A 188 -4.91 -17.65 -1.88
CA THR A 188 -5.77 -18.73 -1.36
C THR A 188 -4.99 -20.03 -1.22
N PHE A 189 -5.40 -20.83 -0.25
CA PHE A 189 -4.95 -22.21 -0.05
C PHE A 189 -6.13 -23.06 0.47
N LYS A 190 -5.97 -24.37 0.47
CA LYS A 190 -7.02 -25.29 0.89
C LYS A 190 -6.66 -26.00 2.18
N ILE A 191 -7.67 -26.20 3.03
CA ILE A 191 -7.63 -27.14 4.13
C ILE A 191 -8.66 -28.23 3.81
N THR A 192 -8.18 -29.44 3.60
CA THR A 192 -9.03 -30.63 3.41
C THR A 192 -9.11 -31.36 4.76
N VAL A 193 -10.30 -31.44 5.31
CA VAL A 193 -10.58 -32.22 6.51
C VAL A 193 -11.11 -33.57 6.10
N GLN A 194 -10.46 -34.63 6.56
CA GLN A 194 -10.93 -36.01 6.40
C GLN A 194 -11.77 -36.39 7.61
N ARG A 195 -12.92 -36.96 7.37
CA ARG A 195 -13.82 -37.40 8.42
C ARG A 195 -13.18 -38.59 9.16
N ASP A 196 -13.44 -38.67 10.47
CA ASP A 196 -13.02 -39.73 11.39
C ASP A 196 -14.20 -39.94 12.35
N THR A 197 -15.03 -40.93 12.03
CA THR A 197 -16.35 -41.12 12.68
C THR A 197 -16.24 -41.67 14.07
N ASP A 198 -15.32 -42.58 14.32
CA ASP A 198 -15.11 -43.22 15.65
C ASP A 198 -14.01 -42.54 16.44
N HIS A 199 -13.25 -41.61 15.80
CA HIS A 199 -12.17 -40.82 16.41
C HIS A 199 -10.96 -41.67 16.87
N ASP A 200 -10.65 -42.74 16.16
CA ASP A 200 -9.48 -43.56 16.43
C ASP A 200 -8.19 -43.00 15.78
N GLY A 201 -8.33 -42.06 14.84
CA GLY A 201 -7.26 -41.36 14.14
C GLY A 201 -7.00 -41.86 12.75
N ASP A 202 -7.67 -42.90 12.31
CA ASP A 202 -7.71 -43.34 10.91
C ASP A 202 -8.93 -42.70 10.22
N PRO A 203 -8.79 -42.01 9.08
CA PRO A 203 -9.92 -41.34 8.45
C PRO A 203 -10.84 -42.36 7.72
N ASP A 204 -12.16 -42.13 7.72
CA ASP A 204 -13.20 -42.97 7.10
C ASP A 204 -12.82 -43.43 5.66
N ILE A 205 -12.11 -42.58 4.89
CA ILE A 205 -11.67 -42.91 3.53
C ILE A 205 -10.69 -44.09 3.43
N THR A 206 -10.04 -44.43 4.54
CA THR A 206 -9.03 -45.52 4.63
C THR A 206 -9.33 -46.50 5.74
N ASP A 207 -10.24 -46.19 6.63
CA ASP A 207 -10.70 -47.10 7.66
C ASP A 207 -11.56 -48.22 7.05
N THR A 208 -11.65 -49.31 7.71
CA THR A 208 -12.48 -50.48 7.32
C THR A 208 -13.62 -50.74 8.31
N ASP A 209 -13.67 -49.93 9.41
CA ASP A 209 -14.67 -50.03 10.48
C ASP A 209 -14.98 -48.62 10.97
N ASP A 210 -15.54 -47.78 10.06
CA ASP A 210 -15.72 -46.33 10.24
C ASP A 210 -16.42 -45.91 11.53
N ASP A 211 -17.28 -46.78 12.12
CA ASP A 211 -18.00 -46.47 13.36
C ASP A 211 -17.45 -47.19 14.59
N GLY A 212 -16.38 -47.99 14.44
CA GLY A 212 -15.66 -48.62 15.54
C GLY A 212 -16.48 -49.72 16.27
N ASP A 213 -17.49 -50.31 15.59
CA ASP A 213 -18.37 -51.28 16.20
C ASP A 213 -17.80 -52.72 16.17
N GLY A 214 -16.66 -52.93 15.53
CA GLY A 214 -15.94 -54.19 15.38
C GLY A 214 -16.36 -55.01 14.17
N TYR A 215 -17.17 -54.45 13.28
CA TYR A 215 -17.55 -55.03 11.99
C TYR A 215 -17.06 -54.11 10.84
N THR A 216 -16.53 -54.73 9.80
CA THR A 216 -16.08 -53.94 8.62
C THR A 216 -17.25 -53.39 7.84
N ASP A 217 -17.12 -52.18 7.37
CA ASP A 217 -18.06 -51.51 6.46
C ASP A 217 -18.19 -52.29 5.13
N ALA A 218 -19.33 -52.16 4.44
CA ALA A 218 -19.69 -52.91 3.26
C ALA A 218 -19.25 -52.30 1.93
#